data_4649246ee09e22822e83c55de585efd5
#
_entry.id   4649246ee09e22822e83c55de585efd5
#
_cell.length_a   1.000
_cell.length_b   1.000
_cell.length_c   1.000
_cell.angle_alpha   90.00
_cell.angle_beta   90.00
_cell.angle_gamma   90.00
#
_symmetry.space_group_name_H-M   'P 1'
#
loop_
_entity.id
_entity.type
_entity.pdbx_description
1 polymer ?
#
loop_
_entity_poly.entity_id
_entity_poly.type
_entity_poly.pdbx_seq_one_letter_code
_entity_poly.pdbx_strand_id
1 'polypeptide(L)'
;MKCTALIVTFNRLEKLKKSMRETVEAGFSSIVIVNNGSSDGTREWLSSLSEPGITILNLNNNLGGAGGFKIGSQYICSHSNADWVFFYDDDAYPEINILKHFSLLDTSSYRIFMSQVQDTDGRSCRMNLPFIRVPSTVFETIYYAMRPEKFSPAKTQVTDVQTVSFVGMVIDRKVLNNHLNDIHDELFLYY
;
A
#
# COMPACT_ATOMS: atom_id res chain seq x y z
N MET A 1 -4.11 -2.49 -19.03
CA MET A 1 -3.92 -1.83 -17.73
C MET A 1 -2.61 -2.32 -17.13
N LYS A 2 -1.66 -1.43 -16.89
CA LYS A 2 -0.36 -1.76 -16.28
C LYS A 2 -0.38 -1.38 -14.82
N CYS A 3 -0.10 -2.34 -13.93
CA CYS A 3 -0.12 -2.16 -12.48
C CYS A 3 1.29 -2.36 -11.91
N THR A 4 1.73 -1.44 -11.06
CA THR A 4 2.99 -1.53 -10.31
C THR A 4 2.70 -1.73 -8.84
N ALA A 5 3.38 -2.68 -8.19
CA ALA A 5 3.39 -2.82 -6.75
C ALA A 5 4.50 -1.95 -6.16
N LEU A 6 4.23 -1.20 -5.10
CA LEU A 6 5.19 -0.47 -4.29
C LEU A 6 5.22 -1.04 -2.89
N ILE A 7 6.38 -1.57 -2.49
CA ILE A 7 6.61 -2.20 -1.19
C ILE A 7 7.67 -1.40 -0.44
N VAL A 8 7.39 -1.07 0.82
CA VAL A 8 8.36 -0.46 1.73
C VAL A 8 8.73 -1.48 2.80
N THR A 9 10.02 -1.62 3.11
CA THR A 9 10.52 -2.56 4.10
C THR A 9 11.56 -1.94 5.01
N PHE A 10 11.57 -2.33 6.29
CA PHE A 10 12.60 -1.99 7.26
C PHE A 10 12.80 -3.10 8.28
N ASN A 11 13.99 -3.78 8.23
CA ASN A 11 14.37 -4.83 9.19
C ASN A 11 13.35 -5.96 9.37
N ARG A 12 12.78 -6.45 8.25
CA ARG A 12 11.78 -7.52 8.25
C ARG A 12 11.99 -8.51 7.10
N LEU A 13 13.23 -8.97 6.91
CA LEU A 13 13.64 -9.81 5.78
C LEU A 13 12.69 -10.98 5.49
N GLU A 14 12.33 -11.77 6.51
CA GLU A 14 11.50 -12.96 6.30
C GLU A 14 10.05 -12.64 5.89
N LYS A 15 9.50 -11.52 6.38
CA LYS A 15 8.19 -11.06 5.94
C LYS A 15 8.24 -10.56 4.51
N LEU A 16 9.27 -9.78 4.17
CA LEU A 16 9.49 -9.30 2.82
C LEU A 16 9.62 -10.45 1.81
N LYS A 17 10.36 -11.50 2.12
CA LYS A 17 10.50 -12.68 1.24
C LYS A 17 9.14 -13.30 0.92
N LYS A 18 8.24 -13.39 1.91
CA LYS A 18 6.88 -13.89 1.70
C LYS A 18 6.08 -12.92 0.84
N SER A 19 6.05 -11.63 1.21
CA SER A 19 5.32 -10.59 0.47
C SER A 19 5.76 -10.53 -1.00
N MET A 20 7.07 -10.61 -1.24
CA MET A 20 7.64 -10.63 -2.60
C MET A 20 7.15 -11.81 -3.43
N ARG A 21 7.19 -13.03 -2.88
CA ARG A 21 6.73 -14.22 -3.61
C ARG A 21 5.27 -14.07 -4.03
N GLU A 22 4.39 -13.73 -3.10
CA GLU A 22 2.96 -13.55 -3.37
C GLU A 22 2.72 -12.40 -4.38
N THR A 23 3.52 -11.32 -4.31
CA THR A 23 3.41 -10.18 -5.24
C THR A 23 3.85 -10.56 -6.65
N VAL A 24 4.91 -11.35 -6.80
CA VAL A 24 5.36 -11.88 -8.11
C VAL A 24 4.29 -12.79 -8.70
N GLU A 25 3.73 -13.70 -7.91
CA GLU A 25 2.68 -14.63 -8.34
C GLU A 25 1.38 -13.89 -8.75
N ALA A 26 1.08 -12.75 -8.15
CA ALA A 26 -0.08 -11.92 -8.52
C ALA A 26 0.05 -11.28 -9.92
N GLY A 27 1.25 -11.25 -10.52
CA GLY A 27 1.47 -10.89 -11.94
C GLY A 27 1.50 -9.38 -12.20
N PHE A 28 2.02 -8.56 -11.28
CA PHE A 28 2.24 -7.13 -11.52
C PHE A 28 3.18 -6.88 -12.71
N SER A 29 2.94 -5.80 -13.45
CA SER A 29 3.79 -5.40 -14.60
C SER A 29 5.19 -4.98 -14.14
N SER A 30 5.32 -4.46 -12.93
CA SER A 30 6.58 -4.15 -12.27
C SER A 30 6.39 -4.08 -10.75
N ILE A 31 7.49 -4.25 -10.02
CA ILE A 31 7.52 -4.17 -8.56
C ILE A 31 8.63 -3.21 -8.17
N VAL A 32 8.33 -2.23 -7.34
CA VAL A 32 9.31 -1.31 -6.76
C VAL A 32 9.39 -1.58 -5.26
N ILE A 33 10.61 -1.85 -4.78
CA ILE A 33 10.88 -2.13 -3.37
C ILE A 33 11.75 -1.01 -2.83
N VAL A 34 11.30 -0.37 -1.77
CA VAL A 34 12.10 0.60 -1.02
C VAL A 34 12.62 -0.08 0.24
N ASN A 35 13.91 -0.39 0.25
CA ASN A 35 14.61 -0.81 1.45
C ASN A 35 14.98 0.43 2.25
N ASN A 36 14.25 0.66 3.32
CA ASN A 36 14.27 1.88 4.11
C ASN A 36 15.41 1.90 5.15
N GLY A 37 16.65 1.55 4.71
CA GLY A 37 17.82 1.55 5.56
C GLY A 37 17.95 0.32 6.47
N SER A 38 17.51 -0.85 6.00
CA SER A 38 17.62 -2.11 6.79
C SER A 38 19.05 -2.54 7.05
N SER A 39 19.26 -3.21 8.20
CA SER A 39 20.54 -3.76 8.68
C SER A 39 20.47 -5.27 9.02
N ASP A 40 19.39 -5.94 8.70
CA ASP A 40 19.10 -7.34 9.04
C ASP A 40 19.41 -8.36 7.93
N GLY A 41 20.20 -7.95 6.90
CA GLY A 41 20.46 -8.78 5.72
C GLY A 41 19.49 -8.55 4.56
N THR A 42 18.50 -7.67 4.71
CA THR A 42 17.54 -7.33 3.64
C THR A 42 18.23 -6.76 2.41
N ARG A 43 19.23 -5.88 2.59
CA ARG A 43 19.97 -5.27 1.48
C ARG A 43 20.70 -6.31 0.64
N GLU A 44 21.40 -7.22 1.30
CA GLU A 44 22.19 -8.29 0.67
C GLU A 44 21.28 -9.23 -0.10
N TRP A 45 20.17 -9.63 0.51
CA TRP A 45 19.18 -10.48 -0.15
C TRP A 45 18.56 -9.79 -1.37
N LEU A 46 18.12 -8.54 -1.24
CA LEU A 46 17.56 -7.79 -2.37
C LEU A 46 18.58 -7.66 -3.50
N SER A 47 19.87 -7.44 -3.18
CA SER A 47 20.94 -7.35 -4.19
C SER A 47 21.21 -8.67 -4.93
N SER A 48 20.79 -9.81 -4.36
CA SER A 48 20.87 -11.12 -5.01
C SER A 48 19.72 -11.44 -5.96
N LEU A 49 18.66 -10.62 -5.95
CA LEU A 49 17.53 -10.78 -6.86
C LEU A 49 17.93 -10.32 -8.27
N SER A 50 17.61 -11.14 -9.27
CA SER A 50 17.86 -10.86 -10.68
C SER A 50 16.61 -10.93 -11.55
N GLU A 51 15.43 -10.89 -10.94
CA GLU A 51 14.15 -11.02 -11.62
C GLU A 51 13.83 -9.75 -12.43
N PRO A 52 13.49 -9.89 -13.72
CA PRO A 52 13.11 -8.74 -14.54
C PRO A 52 11.82 -8.09 -14.01
N GLY A 53 11.75 -6.76 -14.08
CA GLY A 53 10.58 -6.01 -13.62
C GLY A 53 10.60 -5.65 -12.14
N ILE A 54 11.64 -6.05 -11.39
CA ILE A 54 11.85 -5.63 -10.01
C ILE A 54 12.86 -4.50 -9.96
N THR A 55 12.51 -3.41 -9.28
CA THR A 55 13.40 -2.27 -8.99
C THR A 55 13.60 -2.15 -7.50
N ILE A 56 14.85 -2.01 -7.08
CA ILE A 56 15.22 -1.90 -5.67
C ILE A 56 15.79 -0.51 -5.41
N LEU A 57 15.22 0.22 -4.46
CA LEU A 57 15.69 1.50 -3.97
C LEU A 57 16.24 1.31 -2.56
N ASN A 58 17.58 1.30 -2.43
CA ASN A 58 18.23 1.15 -1.14
C ASN A 58 18.50 2.53 -0.52
N LEU A 59 17.81 2.87 0.56
CA LEU A 59 18.06 4.06 1.34
C LEU A 59 19.18 3.82 2.36
N ASN A 60 19.87 4.89 2.74
CA ASN A 60 20.91 4.82 3.76
C ASN A 60 20.37 4.87 5.19
N ASN A 61 19.22 5.51 5.37
CA ASN A 61 18.58 5.71 6.67
C ASN A 61 17.09 5.36 6.58
N ASN A 62 16.51 5.02 7.71
CA ASN A 62 15.06 4.85 7.83
C ASN A 62 14.38 6.23 7.83
N LEU A 63 13.55 6.50 6.83
CA LEU A 63 12.76 7.73 6.69
C LEU A 63 11.31 7.56 7.20
N GLY A 64 11.01 6.48 7.91
CA GLY A 64 9.64 6.11 8.27
C GLY A 64 8.84 5.55 7.07
N GLY A 65 7.66 5.02 7.34
CA GLY A 65 6.80 4.44 6.29
C GLY A 65 6.42 5.47 5.22
N ALA A 66 5.98 6.66 5.63
CA ALA A 66 5.61 7.74 4.71
C ALA A 66 6.77 8.19 3.83
N GLY A 67 7.99 8.33 4.38
CA GLY A 67 9.19 8.67 3.63
C GLY A 67 9.55 7.60 2.60
N GLY A 68 9.48 6.32 2.98
CA GLY A 68 9.68 5.22 2.05
C GLY A 68 8.67 5.22 0.90
N PHE A 69 7.39 5.37 1.19
CA PHE A 69 6.34 5.47 0.17
C PHE A 69 6.51 6.70 -0.73
N LYS A 70 6.91 7.85 -0.18
CA LYS A 70 7.19 9.06 -0.96
C LYS A 70 8.30 8.82 -1.98
N ILE A 71 9.44 8.27 -1.56
CA ILE A 71 10.59 7.96 -2.44
C ILE A 71 10.19 6.96 -3.53
N GLY A 72 9.49 5.88 -3.16
CA GLY A 72 9.00 4.90 -4.13
C GLY A 72 8.02 5.50 -5.14
N SER A 73 7.10 6.34 -4.68
CA SER A 73 6.14 7.07 -5.52
C SER A 73 6.83 8.01 -6.50
N GLN A 74 7.82 8.79 -6.05
CA GLN A 74 8.62 9.67 -6.91
C GLN A 74 9.33 8.88 -8.01
N TYR A 75 9.93 7.74 -7.64
CA TYR A 75 10.57 6.87 -8.62
C TYR A 75 9.58 6.34 -9.67
N ILE A 76 8.43 5.81 -9.23
CA ILE A 76 7.39 5.26 -10.12
C ILE A 76 6.86 6.35 -11.06
N CYS A 77 6.57 7.54 -10.53
CA CYS A 77 6.06 8.64 -11.35
C CYS A 77 7.05 9.10 -12.43
N SER A 78 8.35 9.03 -12.14
CA SER A 78 9.42 9.49 -13.04
C SER A 78 9.90 8.42 -14.03
N HIS A 79 9.82 7.12 -13.69
CA HIS A 79 10.48 6.05 -14.45
C HIS A 79 9.54 4.95 -14.94
N SER A 80 8.28 4.90 -14.46
CA SER A 80 7.32 3.87 -14.84
C SER A 80 6.24 4.41 -15.77
N ASN A 81 5.75 3.54 -16.66
CA ASN A 81 4.57 3.80 -17.49
C ASN A 81 3.32 3.05 -16.94
N ALA A 82 3.30 2.75 -15.66
CA ALA A 82 2.15 2.17 -14.98
C ALA A 82 0.91 3.07 -15.09
N ASP A 83 -0.25 2.46 -15.16
CA ASP A 83 -1.53 3.15 -15.04
C ASP A 83 -1.90 3.32 -13.56
N TRP A 84 -1.64 2.26 -12.76
CA TRP A 84 -2.04 2.15 -11.36
C TRP A 84 -0.89 1.71 -10.47
N VAL A 85 -0.86 2.22 -9.24
CA VAL A 85 0.13 1.87 -8.20
C VAL A 85 -0.58 1.27 -7.01
N PHE A 86 -0.14 0.09 -6.59
CA PHE A 86 -0.62 -0.67 -5.43
C PHE A 86 0.39 -0.56 -4.31
N PHE A 87 -0.04 -0.17 -3.12
CA PHE A 87 0.81 0.10 -1.98
C PHE A 87 0.71 -1.01 -0.93
N TYR A 88 1.86 -1.54 -0.50
CA TYR A 88 1.97 -2.56 0.54
C TYR A 88 3.12 -2.26 1.50
N ASP A 89 2.98 -2.72 2.75
CA ASP A 89 4.11 -2.92 3.65
C ASP A 89 4.71 -4.32 3.44
N ASP A 90 5.89 -4.55 4.03
CA ASP A 90 6.62 -5.81 3.92
C ASP A 90 5.91 -7.02 4.56
N ASP A 91 4.88 -6.80 5.37
CA ASP A 91 4.06 -7.84 5.99
C ASP A 91 2.64 -7.94 5.42
N ALA A 92 2.37 -7.19 4.37
CA ALA A 92 1.15 -7.29 3.58
C ALA A 92 1.47 -7.82 2.17
N TYR A 93 0.55 -8.56 1.58
CA TYR A 93 0.70 -9.08 0.23
C TYR A 93 -0.66 -9.21 -0.45
N PRO A 94 -0.69 -9.12 -1.80
CA PRO A 94 -1.93 -9.21 -2.54
C PRO A 94 -2.50 -10.63 -2.55
N GLU A 95 -3.81 -10.76 -2.67
CA GLU A 95 -4.42 -12.00 -3.12
C GLU A 95 -4.05 -12.24 -4.60
N ILE A 96 -3.86 -13.51 -4.99
CA ILE A 96 -3.40 -13.89 -6.33
C ILE A 96 -4.28 -13.34 -7.47
N ASN A 97 -5.57 -13.15 -7.24
CA ASN A 97 -6.52 -12.63 -8.22
C ASN A 97 -6.73 -11.11 -8.12
N ILE A 98 -5.96 -10.39 -7.34
CA ILE A 98 -6.18 -8.95 -7.06
C ILE A 98 -6.29 -8.12 -8.34
N LEU A 99 -5.39 -8.35 -9.31
CA LEU A 99 -5.40 -7.59 -10.58
C LEU A 99 -6.62 -7.91 -11.44
N LYS A 100 -7.08 -9.18 -11.42
CA LYS A 100 -8.30 -9.58 -12.11
C LYS A 100 -9.52 -8.91 -11.45
N HIS A 101 -9.64 -8.94 -10.11
CA HIS A 101 -10.72 -8.29 -9.41
C HIS A 101 -10.70 -6.77 -9.64
N PHE A 102 -9.52 -6.15 -9.57
CA PHE A 102 -9.37 -4.72 -9.84
C PHE A 102 -9.79 -4.36 -11.27
N SER A 103 -9.51 -5.19 -12.28
CA SER A 103 -9.88 -4.95 -13.67
C SER A 103 -11.39 -4.92 -13.93
N LEU A 104 -12.21 -5.44 -13.01
CA LEU A 104 -13.66 -5.45 -13.08
C LEU A 104 -14.29 -4.19 -12.45
N LEU A 105 -13.51 -3.36 -11.77
CA LEU A 105 -14.02 -2.13 -11.14
C LEU A 105 -14.19 -1.01 -12.16
N ASP A 106 -15.14 -0.11 -11.89
CA ASP A 106 -15.26 1.14 -12.65
C ASP A 106 -14.15 2.12 -12.29
N THR A 107 -13.08 2.09 -13.08
CA THR A 107 -11.94 2.99 -12.93
C THR A 107 -12.12 4.32 -13.66
N SER A 108 -13.25 4.57 -14.32
CA SER A 108 -13.55 5.85 -14.98
C SER A 108 -14.02 6.89 -13.97
N SER A 109 -14.79 6.48 -12.96
CA SER A 109 -15.40 7.37 -11.96
C SER A 109 -14.48 7.61 -10.75
N TYR A 110 -13.60 6.66 -10.43
CA TYR A 110 -12.74 6.71 -9.24
C TYR A 110 -11.26 6.60 -9.62
N ARG A 111 -10.41 7.30 -8.87
CA ARG A 111 -8.95 7.33 -9.08
C ARG A 111 -8.15 6.78 -7.90
N ILE A 112 -8.81 6.53 -6.78
CA ILE A 112 -8.23 5.92 -5.59
C ILE A 112 -9.18 4.84 -5.12
N PHE A 113 -8.62 3.67 -4.85
CA PHE A 113 -9.33 2.51 -4.30
C PHE A 113 -8.62 2.03 -3.05
N MET A 114 -9.35 1.34 -2.20
CA MET A 114 -8.81 0.67 -1.02
C MET A 114 -9.17 -0.79 -1.06
N SER A 115 -8.17 -1.66 -1.03
CA SER A 115 -8.37 -3.09 -0.86
C SER A 115 -8.72 -3.40 0.59
N GLN A 116 -9.57 -4.39 0.82
CA GLN A 116 -9.79 -4.91 2.16
C GLN A 116 -8.53 -5.63 2.65
N VAL A 117 -7.96 -5.16 3.75
CA VAL A 117 -6.83 -5.81 4.41
C VAL A 117 -7.34 -6.80 5.47
N GLN A 118 -6.87 -8.04 5.39
CA GLN A 118 -7.25 -9.12 6.30
C GLN A 118 -6.00 -9.73 6.94
N ASP A 119 -6.14 -10.24 8.15
CA ASP A 119 -5.14 -11.11 8.78
C ASP A 119 -5.19 -12.54 8.18
N THR A 120 -4.27 -13.38 8.61
CA THR A 120 -4.18 -14.79 8.15
C THR A 120 -5.41 -15.62 8.50
N ASP A 121 -6.23 -15.18 9.44
CA ASP A 121 -7.50 -15.84 9.82
C ASP A 121 -8.70 -15.29 9.03
N GLY A 122 -8.49 -14.39 8.08
CA GLY A 122 -9.54 -13.75 7.27
C GLY A 122 -10.33 -12.65 8.01
N ARG A 123 -9.81 -12.17 9.15
CA ARG A 123 -10.40 -11.05 9.89
C ARG A 123 -9.90 -9.73 9.33
N SER A 124 -10.77 -8.72 9.24
CA SER A 124 -10.37 -7.39 8.79
C SER A 124 -9.38 -6.74 9.78
N CYS A 125 -8.27 -6.23 9.26
CA CYS A 125 -7.29 -5.48 10.04
C CYS A 125 -7.86 -4.11 10.39
N ARG A 126 -8.14 -3.87 11.68
CA ARG A 126 -8.78 -2.63 12.14
C ARG A 126 -8.00 -1.36 11.80
N MET A 127 -6.68 -1.42 11.82
CA MET A 127 -5.80 -0.28 11.48
C MET A 127 -5.95 0.17 10.02
N ASN A 128 -6.34 -0.75 9.14
CA ASN A 128 -6.46 -0.50 7.70
C ASN A 128 -7.92 -0.34 7.25
N LEU A 129 -8.88 -0.31 8.16
CA LEU A 129 -10.28 -0.08 7.80
C LEU A 129 -10.48 1.38 7.41
N PRO A 130 -10.95 1.65 6.18
CA PRO A 130 -11.29 3.01 5.80
C PRO A 130 -12.55 3.49 6.51
N PHE A 131 -12.70 4.81 6.62
CA PHE A 131 -13.94 5.41 7.08
C PHE A 131 -14.87 5.70 5.90
N ILE A 132 -16.13 5.27 5.99
CA ILE A 132 -17.20 5.78 5.13
C ILE A 132 -17.64 7.16 5.58
N ARG A 133 -17.43 7.48 6.86
CA ARG A 133 -17.65 8.79 7.46
C ARG A 133 -16.68 8.98 8.63
N VAL A 134 -15.84 10.01 8.55
CA VAL A 134 -14.92 10.37 9.65
C VAL A 134 -15.72 11.02 10.78
N PRO A 135 -15.58 10.59 12.05
CA PRO A 135 -16.17 11.27 13.19
C PRO A 135 -15.68 12.72 13.28
N SER A 136 -16.58 13.70 13.26
CA SER A 136 -16.24 15.13 13.22
C SER A 136 -16.57 15.87 14.51
N THR A 137 -17.28 15.24 15.44
CA THR A 137 -17.67 15.80 16.73
C THR A 137 -17.31 14.87 17.89
N VAL A 138 -17.25 15.41 19.11
CA VAL A 138 -17.01 14.61 20.33
C VAL A 138 -18.07 13.49 20.47
N PHE A 139 -19.32 13.80 20.19
CA PHE A 139 -20.41 12.82 20.27
C PHE A 139 -20.24 11.70 19.23
N GLU A 140 -19.85 12.04 18.00
CA GLU A 140 -19.57 11.05 16.97
C GLU A 140 -18.35 10.20 17.32
N THR A 141 -17.32 10.77 17.95
CA THR A 141 -16.15 10.01 18.43
C THR A 141 -16.54 9.01 19.52
N ILE A 142 -17.40 9.40 20.46
CA ILE A 142 -17.95 8.49 21.48
C ILE A 142 -18.81 7.41 20.81
N TYR A 143 -19.66 7.81 19.86
CA TYR A 143 -20.51 6.87 19.14
C TYR A 143 -19.68 5.89 18.30
N TYR A 144 -18.60 6.34 17.64
CA TYR A 144 -17.64 5.49 16.96
C TYR A 144 -16.99 4.47 17.90
N ALA A 145 -16.58 4.90 19.10
CA ALA A 145 -16.00 3.99 20.10
C ALA A 145 -16.98 2.86 20.51
N MET A 146 -18.29 3.15 20.52
CA MET A 146 -19.33 2.17 20.86
C MET A 146 -19.82 1.34 19.65
N ARG A 147 -19.77 1.90 18.45
CA ARG A 147 -20.35 1.34 17.23
C ARG A 147 -19.44 1.58 16.00
N PRO A 148 -18.21 1.04 15.99
CA PRO A 148 -17.24 1.29 14.90
C PRO A 148 -17.75 0.78 13.54
N GLU A 149 -18.58 -0.26 13.53
CA GLU A 149 -19.18 -0.82 12.30
C GLU A 149 -20.08 0.15 11.53
N LYS A 150 -20.52 1.26 12.16
CA LYS A 150 -21.33 2.30 11.51
C LYS A 150 -20.48 3.32 10.73
N PHE A 151 -19.16 3.26 10.89
CA PHE A 151 -18.21 4.19 10.28
C PHE A 151 -17.30 3.52 9.26
N SER A 152 -17.31 2.20 9.17
CA SER A 152 -16.49 1.42 8.25
C SER A 152 -17.35 0.63 7.26
N PRO A 153 -16.85 0.35 6.04
CA PRO A 153 -17.62 -0.39 5.04
C PRO A 153 -17.93 -1.82 5.48
N ALA A 154 -19.06 -2.33 5.03
CA ALA A 154 -19.38 -3.75 5.16
C ALA A 154 -18.45 -4.61 4.29
N LYS A 155 -18.10 -5.80 4.78
CA LYS A 155 -17.09 -6.69 4.16
C LYS A 155 -17.36 -7.10 2.69
N THR A 156 -18.57 -6.94 2.19
CA THR A 156 -19.00 -7.52 0.92
C THR A 156 -19.45 -6.50 -0.12
N GLN A 157 -19.31 -5.21 0.14
CA GLN A 157 -19.82 -4.17 -0.76
C GLN A 157 -18.71 -3.19 -1.14
N VAL A 158 -18.60 -2.90 -2.44
CA VAL A 158 -17.88 -1.72 -2.91
C VAL A 158 -18.67 -0.49 -2.48
N THR A 159 -18.03 0.43 -1.78
CA THR A 159 -18.66 1.63 -1.24
C THR A 159 -17.67 2.79 -1.21
N ASP A 160 -18.21 4.00 -1.26
CA ASP A 160 -17.41 5.21 -1.15
C ASP A 160 -16.83 5.34 0.26
N VAL A 161 -15.58 5.75 0.35
CA VAL A 161 -14.87 5.96 1.61
C VAL A 161 -14.21 7.35 1.65
N GLN A 162 -14.09 7.91 2.83
CA GLN A 162 -13.47 9.22 3.05
C GLN A 162 -11.97 9.12 3.36
N THR A 163 -11.50 7.94 3.76
CA THR A 163 -10.09 7.72 4.10
C THR A 163 -9.57 6.43 3.49
N VAL A 164 -8.27 6.40 3.24
CA VAL A 164 -7.54 5.19 2.83
C VAL A 164 -6.27 5.07 3.67
N SER A 165 -5.78 3.85 3.85
CA SER A 165 -4.45 3.55 4.41
C SER A 165 -3.48 3.31 3.26
N PHE A 166 -2.18 3.57 3.45
CA PHE A 166 -1.17 3.19 2.46
C PHE A 166 -1.19 1.69 2.18
N VAL A 167 -1.35 0.85 3.20
CA VAL A 167 -1.47 -0.60 3.00
C VAL A 167 -2.82 -0.93 2.38
N GLY A 168 -2.78 -1.44 1.14
CA GLY A 168 -3.97 -1.79 0.36
C GLY A 168 -4.52 -0.65 -0.49
N MET A 169 -3.89 0.53 -0.52
CA MET A 169 -4.27 1.61 -1.43
C MET A 169 -3.90 1.27 -2.86
N VAL A 170 -4.81 1.60 -3.78
CA VAL A 170 -4.58 1.56 -5.22
C VAL A 170 -4.89 2.94 -5.79
N ILE A 171 -3.94 3.56 -6.46
CA ILE A 171 -4.07 4.93 -6.95
C ILE A 171 -3.67 5.03 -8.42
N ASP A 172 -4.42 5.84 -9.18
CA ASP A 172 -4.03 6.27 -10.52
C ASP A 172 -2.68 7.00 -10.45
N ARG A 173 -1.70 6.58 -11.27
CA ARG A 173 -0.34 7.16 -11.24
C ARG A 173 -0.32 8.66 -11.55
N LYS A 174 -1.23 9.18 -12.37
CA LYS A 174 -1.29 10.62 -12.67
C LYS A 174 -1.77 11.41 -11.45
N VAL A 175 -2.76 10.88 -10.73
CA VAL A 175 -3.22 11.47 -9.47
C VAL A 175 -2.10 11.43 -8.44
N LEU A 176 -1.42 10.28 -8.28
CA LEU A 176 -0.26 10.16 -7.40
C LEU A 176 0.81 11.20 -7.72
N ASN A 177 1.16 11.37 -9.01
CA ASN A 177 2.16 12.36 -9.44
C ASN A 177 1.78 13.81 -9.06
N ASN A 178 0.51 14.15 -9.15
CA ASN A 178 0.03 15.49 -8.81
C ASN A 178 0.04 15.76 -7.29
N HIS A 179 0.06 14.70 -6.47
CA HIS A 179 -0.05 14.76 -5.01
C HIS A 179 1.21 14.24 -4.28
N LEU A 180 2.35 14.12 -4.96
CA LEU A 180 3.60 13.67 -4.32
C LEU A 180 4.02 14.56 -3.15
N ASN A 181 3.78 15.87 -3.25
CA ASN A 181 4.14 16.83 -2.19
C ASN A 181 3.17 16.78 -0.99
N ASP A 182 2.01 16.15 -1.15
CA ASP A 182 1.04 15.99 -0.07
C ASP A 182 1.36 14.76 0.80
N ILE A 183 2.39 13.98 0.44
CA ILE A 183 2.92 12.92 1.30
C ILE A 183 3.81 13.55 2.35
N HIS A 184 3.31 13.67 3.59
CA HIS A 184 3.98 14.26 4.74
C HIS A 184 4.96 13.26 5.36
N ASP A 185 6.21 13.29 4.95
CA ASP A 185 7.28 12.41 5.42
C ASP A 185 7.97 12.89 6.71
N GLU A 186 7.69 14.12 7.13
CA GLU A 186 8.08 14.63 8.44
C GLU A 186 7.35 13.95 9.61
N LEU A 187 6.23 13.28 9.35
CA LEU A 187 5.51 12.48 10.34
C LEU A 187 6.15 11.09 10.47
N PHE A 188 7.27 11.03 11.17
CA PHE A 188 7.97 9.78 11.43
C PHE A 188 7.24 8.98 12.51
N LEU A 189 6.58 7.89 12.12
CA LEU A 189 5.95 6.96 13.05
C LEU A 189 6.92 5.80 13.33
N TYR A 190 7.30 5.65 14.60
CA TYR A 190 7.99 4.46 15.08
C TYR A 190 6.94 3.35 15.28
N TYR A 191 7.21 2.19 14.69
CA TYR A 191 6.48 0.95 14.95
C TYR A 191 7.30 0.05 15.87
#